data_1ed5d0182f64265b6cd3d95972a7b8f1
#
_entry.id   1ed5d0182f64265b6cd3d95972a7b8f1
#
_cell.length_a   1.000
_cell.length_b   1.000
_cell.length_c   1.000
_cell.angle_alpha   90.00
_cell.angle_beta   90.00
_cell.angle_gamma   90.00
#
_symmetry.space_group_name_H-M   'P 1'
#
loop_
_entity.id
_entity.type
_entity.pdbx_description
1 polymer ?
#
loop_
_entity_poly.entity_id
_entity_poly.type
_entity_poly.pdbx_seq_one_letter_code
_entity_poly.pdbx_strand_id
1 'polypeptide(L)'
;MSGAGQRLSVREREADLPGLVPEVQPSAARKFVIAIRRLADDLSYGLDGSRFLGSGIDYVQSRQYLPGDPVKAMDWRVTARTNKHHIKEYEAQRRIPAWFLIDTSASMVVSSTRQSKYELALHVAGGLALACLDRTSPVGVLGCGARDVHIPPSLAKDQVMQWLLRLRRHGLDEQTMLTRRIRELRPTLQSRSIIVILSDLHEAGAAHSAALLAQEHEVAVVQVQDPAEVSLPGGGFLRAQEAETGRPFTARARRQMVDQLKIESELRKGGVDHLLLRTGEPYLHKLRHFFRSRTASGGGR
;
A
#
# COMPACT_ATOMS: atom_id res chain seq x y z
N MET A 1 25.06 5.27 -45.31
CA MET A 1 25.04 4.01 -44.51
C MET A 1 24.14 4.25 -43.33
N SER A 2 22.92 3.73 -43.44
CA SER A 2 21.82 3.98 -42.50
C SER A 2 21.87 2.92 -41.41
N GLY A 3 22.14 3.32 -40.16
CA GLY A 3 22.08 2.45 -38.99
C GLY A 3 20.65 2.35 -38.50
N ALA A 4 19.97 1.29 -38.90
CA ALA A 4 18.66 0.93 -38.34
C ALA A 4 18.85 0.48 -36.90
N GLY A 5 18.58 1.37 -35.95
CA GLY A 5 18.43 0.99 -34.54
C GLY A 5 17.27 0.03 -34.38
N GLN A 6 17.56 -1.24 -34.20
CA GLN A 6 16.59 -2.26 -33.82
C GLN A 6 15.95 -1.83 -32.49
N ARG A 7 14.67 -1.49 -32.53
CA ARG A 7 13.85 -1.34 -31.31
C ARG A 7 13.61 -2.74 -30.75
N LEU A 8 14.36 -3.08 -29.70
CA LEU A 8 14.11 -4.29 -28.92
C LEU A 8 12.62 -4.35 -28.49
N SER A 9 12.02 -5.51 -28.61
CA SER A 9 10.65 -5.73 -28.14
C SER A 9 10.54 -5.49 -26.63
N VAL A 10 9.34 -5.17 -26.15
CA VAL A 10 9.09 -4.97 -24.70
C VAL A 10 9.56 -6.17 -23.88
N ARG A 11 9.42 -7.39 -24.42
CA ARG A 11 9.89 -8.65 -23.79
C ARG A 11 11.42 -8.73 -23.68
N GLU A 12 12.16 -8.26 -24.67
CA GLU A 12 13.63 -8.26 -24.64
C GLU A 12 14.20 -7.21 -23.69
N ARG A 13 13.50 -6.09 -23.50
CA ARG A 13 13.89 -5.06 -22.50
C ARG A 13 13.65 -5.49 -21.06
N GLU A 14 12.64 -6.34 -20.82
CA GLU A 14 12.35 -6.87 -19.47
C GLU A 14 13.31 -7.99 -19.05
N ALA A 15 13.88 -8.74 -20.02
CA ALA A 15 14.78 -9.85 -19.72
C ALA A 15 16.13 -9.42 -19.10
N ASP A 16 16.56 -8.18 -19.36
CA ASP A 16 17.88 -7.66 -18.92
C ASP A 16 17.82 -6.79 -17.66
N LEU A 17 16.65 -6.68 -16.98
CA LEU A 17 16.56 -5.93 -15.74
C LEU A 17 17.15 -6.75 -14.58
N PRO A 18 18.20 -6.25 -13.88
CA PRO A 18 18.82 -6.97 -12.79
C PRO A 18 17.80 -7.21 -11.64
N GLY A 19 17.81 -8.41 -11.11
CA GLY A 19 16.96 -8.79 -9.97
C GLY A 19 15.56 -9.27 -10.32
N LEU A 20 15.22 -9.49 -11.60
CA LEU A 20 13.96 -10.13 -11.98
C LEU A 20 14.13 -11.65 -12.18
N VAL A 21 13.23 -12.43 -11.58
CA VAL A 21 13.15 -13.88 -11.79
C VAL A 21 12.33 -14.17 -13.05
N PRO A 22 12.76 -15.10 -13.94
CA PRO A 22 12.00 -15.46 -15.12
C PRO A 22 10.59 -15.96 -14.77
N GLU A 23 9.59 -15.58 -15.55
CA GLU A 23 8.24 -16.09 -15.36
C GLU A 23 8.11 -17.49 -15.95
N VAL A 24 7.96 -18.47 -15.07
CA VAL A 24 7.91 -19.90 -15.47
C VAL A 24 6.56 -20.29 -16.09
N GLN A 25 5.47 -19.58 -15.75
CA GLN A 25 4.12 -19.92 -16.21
C GLN A 25 3.25 -18.67 -16.50
N PRO A 26 2.93 -18.35 -17.77
CA PRO A 26 2.03 -17.24 -18.13
C PRO A 26 0.63 -17.36 -17.52
N SER A 27 0.14 -18.59 -17.28
CA SER A 27 -1.14 -18.85 -16.61
C SER A 27 -1.16 -18.33 -15.16
N ALA A 28 -0.02 -18.33 -14.48
CA ALA A 28 0.08 -17.83 -13.10
C ALA A 28 -0.02 -16.31 -13.04
N ALA A 29 0.56 -15.58 -14.00
CA ALA A 29 0.37 -14.13 -14.12
C ALA A 29 -1.10 -13.76 -14.34
N ARG A 30 -1.79 -14.49 -15.23
CA ARG A 30 -3.22 -14.27 -15.48
C ARG A 30 -4.07 -14.51 -14.23
N LYS A 31 -3.82 -15.60 -13.51
CA LYS A 31 -4.52 -15.89 -12.24
C LYS A 31 -4.29 -14.78 -11.20
N PHE A 32 -3.05 -14.31 -11.07
CA PHE A 32 -2.67 -13.21 -10.20
C PHE A 32 -3.44 -11.92 -10.52
N VAL A 33 -3.48 -11.51 -11.79
CA VAL A 33 -4.23 -10.32 -12.25
C VAL A 33 -5.72 -10.44 -11.93
N ILE A 34 -6.31 -11.63 -12.17
CA ILE A 34 -7.72 -11.87 -11.87
C ILE A 34 -8.00 -11.77 -10.37
N ALA A 35 -7.13 -12.33 -9.53
CA ALA A 35 -7.26 -12.27 -8.07
C ALA A 35 -7.21 -10.83 -7.56
N ILE A 36 -6.29 -10.01 -8.08
CA ILE A 36 -6.17 -8.60 -7.72
C ILE A 36 -7.41 -7.80 -8.15
N ARG A 37 -7.92 -8.00 -9.35
CA ARG A 37 -9.14 -7.31 -9.82
C ARG A 37 -10.35 -7.66 -8.95
N ARG A 38 -10.55 -8.94 -8.64
CA ARG A 38 -11.61 -9.36 -7.71
C ARG A 38 -11.47 -8.70 -6.34
N LEU A 39 -10.24 -8.64 -5.81
CA LEU A 39 -9.99 -7.97 -4.54
C LEU A 39 -10.31 -6.47 -4.61
N ALA A 40 -9.97 -5.80 -5.71
CA ALA A 40 -10.29 -4.39 -5.92
C ALA A 40 -11.80 -4.16 -5.97
N ASP A 41 -12.54 -4.97 -6.74
CA ASP A 41 -13.99 -4.91 -6.80
C ASP A 41 -14.62 -5.12 -5.43
N ASP A 42 -14.16 -6.12 -4.71
CA ASP A 42 -14.59 -6.43 -3.35
C ASP A 42 -14.31 -5.29 -2.35
N LEU A 43 -13.19 -4.60 -2.49
CA LEU A 43 -12.84 -3.43 -1.68
C LEU A 43 -13.67 -2.22 -2.07
N SER A 44 -13.84 -1.94 -3.34
CA SER A 44 -14.59 -0.79 -3.85
C SER A 44 -16.04 -0.80 -3.37
N TYR A 45 -16.71 -1.96 -3.40
CA TYR A 45 -18.07 -2.14 -2.90
C TYR A 45 -18.22 -1.88 -1.37
N GLY A 46 -17.16 -2.09 -0.60
CA GLY A 46 -17.19 -1.96 0.86
C GLY A 46 -16.68 -0.63 1.41
N LEU A 47 -16.10 0.23 0.56
CA LEU A 47 -15.31 1.39 0.99
C LEU A 47 -15.90 2.74 0.55
N ASP A 48 -17.16 2.78 0.10
CA ASP A 48 -17.80 3.99 -0.41
C ASP A 48 -17.83 5.18 0.56
N GLY A 49 -17.63 4.95 1.85
CA GLY A 49 -17.49 5.99 2.87
C GLY A 49 -16.05 6.27 3.33
N SER A 50 -15.04 5.59 2.79
CA SER A 50 -13.67 5.72 3.28
C SER A 50 -12.96 6.95 2.73
N ARG A 51 -12.57 7.89 3.59
CA ARG A 51 -11.71 9.02 3.24
C ARG A 51 -10.31 8.59 2.79
N PHE A 52 -9.88 7.41 3.21
CA PHE A 52 -8.56 6.88 2.87
C PHE A 52 -8.42 6.53 1.38
N LEU A 53 -9.49 6.19 0.69
CA LEU A 53 -9.44 5.79 -0.72
C LEU A 53 -9.96 6.85 -1.70
N GLY A 54 -10.10 8.07 -1.30
CA GLY A 54 -10.46 9.14 -2.21
C GLY A 54 -11.39 10.20 -1.62
N SER A 55 -11.21 11.41 -2.05
CA SER A 55 -12.02 12.56 -1.69
C SER A 55 -13.40 12.47 -2.35
N GLY A 56 -14.44 12.51 -1.55
CA GLY A 56 -15.75 12.95 -2.04
C GLY A 56 -15.69 14.42 -2.46
N ILE A 57 -16.67 14.89 -3.24
CA ILE A 57 -16.86 16.33 -3.47
C ILE A 57 -17.28 16.92 -2.14
N ASP A 58 -16.34 17.55 -1.42
CA ASP A 58 -16.65 18.15 -0.14
C ASP A 58 -17.33 19.50 -0.35
N TYR A 59 -18.56 19.61 0.19
CA TYR A 59 -19.26 20.87 0.30
C TYR A 59 -18.49 21.76 1.28
N VAL A 60 -18.03 22.92 0.80
CA VAL A 60 -17.28 23.86 1.62
C VAL A 60 -18.22 24.86 2.28
N GLN A 61 -19.02 25.55 1.47
CA GLN A 61 -19.94 26.59 1.95
C GLN A 61 -21.01 26.91 0.90
N SER A 62 -22.05 27.64 1.34
CA SER A 62 -22.93 28.32 0.40
C SER A 62 -22.55 29.79 0.35
N ARG A 63 -22.21 30.29 -0.84
CA ARG A 63 -22.02 31.72 -1.10
C ARG A 63 -23.18 32.32 -1.88
N GLN A 64 -23.29 33.62 -1.88
CA GLN A 64 -24.30 34.31 -2.65
C GLN A 64 -24.08 34.11 -4.16
N TYR A 65 -25.14 33.86 -4.90
CA TYR A 65 -25.14 33.70 -6.35
C TYR A 65 -24.61 34.98 -7.04
N LEU A 66 -23.75 34.79 -8.02
CA LEU A 66 -23.29 35.85 -8.93
C LEU A 66 -23.73 35.52 -10.36
N PRO A 67 -24.04 36.52 -11.20
CA PRO A 67 -24.36 36.30 -12.61
C PRO A 67 -23.26 35.51 -13.30
N GLY A 68 -23.63 34.37 -13.93
CA GLY A 68 -22.70 33.43 -14.56
C GLY A 68 -22.49 32.11 -13.80
N ASP A 69 -22.92 32.02 -12.56
CA ASP A 69 -22.86 30.79 -11.80
C ASP A 69 -23.86 29.74 -12.33
N PRO A 70 -23.49 28.44 -12.29
CA PRO A 70 -24.35 27.37 -12.79
C PRO A 70 -25.57 27.18 -11.87
N VAL A 71 -26.77 27.33 -12.42
CA VAL A 71 -28.06 27.16 -11.70
C VAL A 71 -28.18 25.78 -11.04
N LYS A 72 -27.54 24.74 -11.60
CA LYS A 72 -27.50 23.40 -11.01
C LYS A 72 -26.82 23.32 -9.65
N ALA A 73 -25.96 24.28 -9.32
CA ALA A 73 -25.27 24.38 -8.04
C ALA A 73 -26.09 25.16 -6.98
N MET A 74 -27.32 25.60 -7.28
CA MET A 74 -28.15 26.37 -6.37
C MET A 74 -28.40 25.61 -5.05
N ASP A 75 -28.17 26.29 -3.92
CA ASP A 75 -28.56 25.80 -2.60
C ASP A 75 -29.97 26.28 -2.24
N TRP A 76 -30.97 25.49 -2.65
CA TRP A 76 -32.36 25.84 -2.42
C TRP A 76 -32.72 25.95 -0.94
N ARG A 77 -32.02 25.21 -0.03
CA ARG A 77 -32.27 25.26 1.42
C ARG A 77 -31.85 26.62 2.02
N VAL A 78 -30.65 27.05 1.68
CA VAL A 78 -30.12 28.33 2.14
C VAL A 78 -30.88 29.50 1.48
N THR A 79 -31.16 29.39 0.18
CA THR A 79 -31.96 30.35 -0.56
C THR A 79 -33.32 30.57 0.05
N ALA A 80 -34.05 29.49 0.40
CA ALA A 80 -35.37 29.59 1.01
C ALA A 80 -35.35 30.23 2.42
N ARG A 81 -34.25 30.01 3.16
CA ARG A 81 -34.10 30.55 4.53
C ARG A 81 -33.68 32.02 4.54
N THR A 82 -32.84 32.43 3.58
CA THR A 82 -32.26 33.78 3.56
C THR A 82 -32.96 34.72 2.60
N ASN A 83 -33.87 34.21 1.77
CA ASN A 83 -34.54 34.94 0.67
C ASN A 83 -33.55 35.56 -0.33
N LYS A 84 -32.33 35.06 -0.39
CA LYS A 84 -31.28 35.43 -1.36
C LYS A 84 -30.76 34.21 -2.05
N HIS A 85 -30.51 34.31 -3.35
CA HIS A 85 -29.97 33.17 -4.10
C HIS A 85 -28.56 32.78 -3.61
N HIS A 86 -28.37 31.53 -3.26
CA HIS A 86 -27.09 30.96 -2.82
C HIS A 86 -26.76 29.76 -3.69
N ILE A 87 -25.47 29.60 -3.98
CA ILE A 87 -24.93 28.41 -4.63
C ILE A 87 -24.07 27.64 -3.66
N LYS A 88 -24.04 26.30 -3.84
CA LYS A 88 -23.13 25.43 -3.14
C LYS A 88 -21.74 25.56 -3.76
N GLU A 89 -20.78 25.94 -2.97
CA GLU A 89 -19.38 25.94 -3.35
C GLU A 89 -18.74 24.63 -2.91
N TYR A 90 -18.16 23.96 -3.87
CA TYR A 90 -17.47 22.70 -3.65
C TYR A 90 -15.98 22.92 -3.83
N GLU A 91 -15.18 22.35 -2.94
CA GLU A 91 -13.74 22.36 -3.12
C GLU A 91 -13.36 21.49 -4.32
N ALA A 92 -12.53 22.03 -5.21
CA ALA A 92 -11.98 21.24 -6.30
C ALA A 92 -11.23 20.05 -5.71
N GLN A 93 -11.64 18.85 -6.07
CA GLN A 93 -11.03 17.61 -5.57
C GLN A 93 -9.52 17.66 -5.78
N ARG A 94 -8.75 17.88 -4.71
CA ARG A 94 -7.33 17.62 -4.73
C ARG A 94 -7.17 16.11 -4.77
N ARG A 95 -6.66 15.60 -5.89
CA ARG A 95 -6.34 14.18 -6.03
C ARG A 95 -5.23 13.85 -5.05
N ILE A 96 -5.56 13.12 -3.99
CA ILE A 96 -4.58 12.72 -2.98
C ILE A 96 -3.81 11.53 -3.54
N PRO A 97 -2.49 11.64 -3.75
CA PRO A 97 -1.69 10.53 -4.24
C PRO A 97 -1.59 9.42 -3.18
N ALA A 98 -1.69 8.18 -3.63
CA ALA A 98 -1.52 6.99 -2.82
C ALA A 98 -0.16 6.33 -3.12
N TRP A 99 0.68 6.20 -2.10
CA TRP A 99 1.97 5.53 -2.18
C TRP A 99 1.93 4.16 -1.52
N PHE A 100 2.39 3.16 -2.23
CA PHE A 100 2.55 1.80 -1.72
C PHE A 100 4.03 1.51 -1.49
N LEU A 101 4.42 1.42 -0.22
CA LEU A 101 5.75 1.04 0.21
C LEU A 101 5.75 -0.47 0.45
N ILE A 102 6.39 -1.23 -0.43
CA ILE A 102 6.35 -2.69 -0.41
C ILE A 102 7.73 -3.20 -0.02
N ASP A 103 7.78 -3.97 1.04
CA ASP A 103 9.00 -4.63 1.48
C ASP A 103 9.37 -5.75 0.50
N THR A 104 10.55 -5.63 -0.11
CA THR A 104 11.08 -6.54 -1.11
C THR A 104 12.25 -7.38 -0.56
N SER A 105 12.41 -7.43 0.75
CA SER A 105 13.50 -8.14 1.41
C SER A 105 13.33 -9.66 1.43
N ALA A 106 14.42 -10.36 1.70
CA ALA A 106 14.48 -11.81 1.78
C ALA A 106 13.60 -12.37 2.91
N SER A 107 13.36 -11.63 3.99
CA SER A 107 12.49 -12.06 5.07
C SER A 107 11.04 -12.29 4.60
N MET A 108 10.58 -11.54 3.61
CA MET A 108 9.22 -11.62 3.07
C MET A 108 8.92 -12.92 2.30
N VAL A 109 9.95 -13.69 1.92
CA VAL A 109 9.79 -15.00 1.25
C VAL A 109 9.52 -16.10 2.24
N VAL A 110 10.02 -15.98 3.48
CA VAL A 110 9.88 -17.01 4.50
C VAL A 110 8.40 -17.26 4.78
N SER A 111 7.97 -18.51 4.57
CA SER A 111 6.59 -18.92 4.74
C SER A 111 6.45 -20.36 5.19
N SER A 112 5.57 -20.59 6.16
CA SER A 112 5.10 -21.91 6.57
C SER A 112 3.81 -22.33 5.85
N THR A 113 3.26 -21.44 5.03
CA THR A 113 2.02 -21.66 4.27
C THR A 113 2.29 -21.68 2.77
N ARG A 114 1.25 -21.98 1.96
CA ARG A 114 1.37 -21.96 0.49
C ARG A 114 1.59 -20.56 -0.08
N GLN A 115 1.14 -19.53 0.62
CA GLN A 115 1.25 -18.12 0.22
C GLN A 115 2.33 -17.45 1.06
N SER A 116 3.35 -16.89 0.44
CA SER A 116 4.38 -16.13 1.15
C SER A 116 3.83 -14.79 1.66
N LYS A 117 4.53 -14.20 2.63
CA LYS A 117 4.24 -12.83 3.10
C LYS A 117 4.27 -11.85 1.94
N TYR A 118 5.25 -11.99 1.05
CA TYR A 118 5.38 -11.14 -0.14
C TYR A 118 4.21 -11.26 -1.11
N GLU A 119 3.76 -12.48 -1.42
CA GLU A 119 2.59 -12.67 -2.28
C GLU A 119 1.33 -12.07 -1.66
N LEU A 120 1.14 -12.22 -0.35
CA LEU A 120 0.03 -11.60 0.37
C LEU A 120 0.10 -10.07 0.28
N ALA A 121 1.29 -9.49 0.55
CA ALA A 121 1.52 -8.05 0.46
C ALA A 121 1.23 -7.51 -0.96
N LEU A 122 1.70 -8.21 -2.00
CA LEU A 122 1.43 -7.84 -3.39
C LEU A 122 -0.05 -7.91 -3.77
N HIS A 123 -0.78 -8.93 -3.32
CA HIS A 123 -2.22 -9.03 -3.55
C HIS A 123 -2.96 -7.86 -2.91
N VAL A 124 -2.63 -7.54 -1.64
CA VAL A 124 -3.25 -6.43 -0.92
C VAL A 124 -2.90 -5.09 -1.57
N ALA A 125 -1.62 -4.87 -1.91
CA ALA A 125 -1.17 -3.66 -2.60
C ALA A 125 -1.89 -3.46 -3.93
N GLY A 126 -2.00 -4.51 -4.73
CA GLY A 126 -2.66 -4.47 -6.03
C GLY A 126 -4.16 -4.17 -5.93
N GLY A 127 -4.87 -4.83 -5.00
CA GLY A 127 -6.28 -4.58 -4.77
C GLY A 127 -6.56 -3.15 -4.32
N LEU A 128 -5.79 -2.66 -3.34
CA LEU A 128 -5.90 -1.28 -2.85
C LEU A 128 -5.50 -0.25 -3.92
N ALA A 129 -4.45 -0.52 -4.69
CA ALA A 129 -4.01 0.37 -5.77
C ALA A 129 -5.09 0.56 -6.84
N LEU A 130 -5.73 -0.53 -7.29
CA LEU A 130 -6.83 -0.43 -8.23
C LEU A 130 -8.04 0.30 -7.63
N ALA A 131 -8.38 0.03 -6.37
CA ALA A 131 -9.46 0.73 -5.67
C ALA A 131 -9.18 2.25 -5.52
N CYS A 132 -7.90 2.65 -5.31
CA CYS A 132 -7.49 4.05 -5.33
C CYS A 132 -7.68 4.69 -6.72
N LEU A 133 -7.28 3.98 -7.79
CA LEU A 133 -7.45 4.46 -9.16
C LEU A 133 -8.91 4.66 -9.55
N ASP A 134 -9.80 3.75 -9.12
CA ASP A 134 -11.25 3.88 -9.37
C ASP A 134 -11.84 5.14 -8.70
N ARG A 135 -11.16 5.66 -7.68
CA ARG A 135 -11.47 6.92 -6.99
C ARG A 135 -10.61 8.11 -7.44
N THR A 136 -9.98 7.98 -8.61
CA THR A 136 -9.14 9.01 -9.21
C THR A 136 -7.93 9.46 -8.37
N SER A 137 -7.48 8.66 -7.40
CA SER A 137 -6.24 8.87 -6.67
C SER A 137 -5.06 8.31 -7.45
N PRO A 138 -4.05 9.12 -7.82
CA PRO A 138 -2.87 8.62 -8.51
C PRO A 138 -2.08 7.68 -7.60
N VAL A 139 -1.58 6.58 -8.17
CA VAL A 139 -0.89 5.51 -7.42
C VAL A 139 0.58 5.46 -7.77
N GLY A 140 1.43 5.57 -6.75
CA GLY A 140 2.88 5.37 -6.82
C GLY A 140 3.33 4.15 -6.01
N VAL A 141 4.52 3.65 -6.30
CA VAL A 141 5.11 2.48 -5.64
C VAL A 141 6.57 2.72 -5.32
N LEU A 142 6.96 2.29 -4.11
CA LEU A 142 8.34 2.27 -3.65
C LEU A 142 8.68 0.88 -3.10
N GLY A 143 9.69 0.22 -3.68
CA GLY A 143 10.28 -0.99 -3.11
C GLY A 143 11.19 -0.64 -1.93
N CYS A 144 11.01 -1.35 -0.81
CA CYS A 144 11.75 -1.07 0.42
C CYS A 144 12.93 -2.03 0.66
N GLY A 145 13.51 -2.55 -0.42
CA GLY A 145 14.78 -3.27 -0.42
C GLY A 145 15.95 -2.43 -0.91
N ALA A 146 17.08 -3.10 -1.14
CA ALA A 146 18.31 -2.46 -1.62
C ALA A 146 18.20 -2.00 -3.10
N ARG A 147 17.45 -2.73 -3.92
CA ARG A 147 17.24 -2.38 -5.34
C ARG A 147 16.32 -1.19 -5.46
N ASP A 148 16.61 -0.36 -6.47
CA ASP A 148 15.78 0.81 -6.73
C ASP A 148 14.50 0.43 -7.50
N VAL A 149 13.38 0.47 -6.80
CA VAL A 149 12.03 0.34 -7.35
C VAL A 149 11.25 1.56 -6.94
N HIS A 150 11.29 2.60 -7.78
CA HIS A 150 10.58 3.84 -7.55
C HIS A 150 9.72 4.19 -8.77
N ILE A 151 8.41 4.16 -8.59
CA ILE A 151 7.42 4.44 -9.63
C ILE A 151 6.55 5.60 -9.16
N PRO A 152 6.64 6.76 -9.82
CA PRO A 152 5.90 7.95 -9.41
C PRO A 152 4.38 7.75 -9.55
N PRO A 153 3.55 8.51 -8.80
CA PRO A 153 2.11 8.40 -8.85
C PRO A 153 1.54 8.67 -10.24
N SER A 154 0.67 7.74 -10.69
CA SER A 154 0.00 7.81 -11.99
C SER A 154 -1.44 7.34 -11.88
N LEU A 155 -2.32 7.83 -12.76
CA LEU A 155 -3.70 7.37 -12.91
C LEU A 155 -3.85 6.23 -13.94
N ALA A 156 -2.76 5.84 -14.61
CA ALA A 156 -2.80 4.82 -15.64
C ALA A 156 -2.91 3.41 -15.03
N LYS A 157 -4.06 2.74 -15.22
CA LYS A 157 -4.28 1.35 -14.76
C LYS A 157 -3.25 0.38 -15.31
N ASP A 158 -2.84 0.57 -16.56
CA ASP A 158 -1.84 -0.28 -17.21
C ASP A 158 -0.47 -0.17 -16.53
N GLN A 159 -0.08 1.03 -16.09
CA GLN A 159 1.16 1.22 -15.35
C GLN A 159 1.11 0.48 -14.00
N VAL A 160 -0.01 0.53 -13.30
CA VAL A 160 -0.19 -0.23 -12.04
C VAL A 160 -0.08 -1.73 -12.30
N MET A 161 -0.69 -2.23 -13.36
CA MET A 161 -0.57 -3.65 -13.71
C MET A 161 0.85 -4.05 -14.10
N GLN A 162 1.58 -3.20 -14.81
CA GLN A 162 2.97 -3.45 -15.19
C GLN A 162 3.88 -3.54 -13.96
N TRP A 163 3.80 -2.59 -13.01
CA TRP A 163 4.65 -2.67 -11.82
C TRP A 163 4.27 -3.85 -10.92
N LEU A 164 2.99 -4.24 -10.82
CA LEU A 164 2.59 -5.44 -10.10
C LEU A 164 3.21 -6.71 -10.69
N LEU A 165 3.17 -6.85 -12.01
CA LEU A 165 3.78 -7.97 -12.72
C LEU A 165 5.31 -7.96 -12.60
N ARG A 166 5.93 -6.77 -12.60
CA ARG A 166 7.37 -6.61 -12.37
C ARG A 166 7.75 -7.01 -10.94
N LEU A 167 7.04 -6.51 -9.94
CA LEU A 167 7.28 -6.86 -8.53
C LEU A 167 7.04 -8.34 -8.25
N ARG A 168 6.06 -8.96 -8.90
CA ARG A 168 5.85 -10.40 -8.79
C ARG A 168 7.07 -11.23 -9.21
N ARG A 169 7.91 -10.70 -10.08
CA ARG A 169 9.16 -11.31 -10.56
C ARG A 169 10.40 -10.74 -9.86
N HIS A 170 10.22 -9.96 -8.81
CA HIS A 170 11.35 -9.38 -8.08
C HIS A 170 12.14 -10.45 -7.36
N GLY A 171 13.46 -10.40 -7.47
CA GLY A 171 14.34 -11.30 -6.73
C GLY A 171 14.41 -10.85 -5.27
N LEU A 172 13.90 -11.70 -4.37
CA LEU A 172 13.80 -11.42 -2.94
C LEU A 172 15.03 -11.96 -2.20
N ASP A 173 16.20 -11.44 -2.54
CA ASP A 173 17.52 -11.81 -2.01
C ASP A 173 18.28 -10.60 -1.43
N GLU A 174 17.55 -9.58 -1.02
CA GLU A 174 18.08 -8.33 -0.52
C GLU A 174 17.66 -8.06 0.93
N GLN A 175 18.38 -7.14 1.59
CA GLN A 175 18.04 -6.69 2.93
C GLN A 175 16.90 -5.68 2.88
N THR A 176 16.08 -5.61 3.94
CA THR A 176 15.11 -4.56 4.11
C THR A 176 15.78 -3.20 4.34
N MET A 177 15.25 -2.17 3.72
CA MET A 177 15.72 -0.79 3.82
C MET A 177 14.55 0.19 4.03
N LEU A 178 13.50 -0.25 4.68
CA LEU A 178 12.27 0.50 4.85
C LEU A 178 12.53 1.88 5.50
N THR A 179 13.28 1.92 6.58
CA THR A 179 13.65 3.17 7.27
C THR A 179 14.37 4.14 6.35
N ARG A 180 15.32 3.65 5.57
CA ARG A 180 16.07 4.46 4.62
C ARG A 180 15.18 4.97 3.49
N ARG A 181 14.37 4.11 2.90
CA ARG A 181 13.45 4.45 1.81
C ARG A 181 12.39 5.47 2.22
N ILE A 182 11.88 5.36 3.44
CA ILE A 182 10.98 6.36 4.03
C ILE A 182 11.69 7.72 4.12
N ARG A 183 12.93 7.74 4.59
CA ARG A 183 13.71 8.99 4.70
C ARG A 183 13.98 9.63 3.35
N GLU A 184 14.25 8.83 2.32
CA GLU A 184 14.45 9.29 0.95
C GLU A 184 13.16 9.81 0.31
N LEU A 185 12.02 9.15 0.58
CA LEU A 185 10.71 9.52 0.01
C LEU A 185 10.15 10.80 0.64
N ARG A 186 10.24 10.97 1.97
CA ARG A 186 9.60 12.06 2.71
C ARG A 186 9.80 13.46 2.10
N PRO A 187 11.03 13.90 1.74
CA PRO A 187 11.24 15.23 1.16
C PRO A 187 10.68 15.37 -0.26
N THR A 188 10.33 14.28 -0.95
CA THR A 188 9.76 14.33 -2.30
C THR A 188 8.25 14.49 -2.30
N LEU A 189 7.60 14.29 -1.16
CA LEU A 189 6.14 14.39 -1.00
C LEU A 189 5.72 15.86 -0.88
N GLN A 190 5.24 16.43 -1.97
CA GLN A 190 4.88 17.86 -2.05
C GLN A 190 3.52 18.19 -1.42
N SER A 191 2.69 17.20 -1.16
CA SER A 191 1.34 17.36 -0.61
C SER A 191 0.98 16.20 0.30
N ARG A 192 -0.07 16.40 1.12
CA ARG A 192 -0.63 15.31 1.92
C ARG A 192 -0.95 14.12 1.03
N SER A 193 -0.44 12.97 1.40
CA SER A 193 -0.52 11.73 0.64
C SER A 193 -1.07 10.61 1.51
N ILE A 194 -1.65 9.61 0.87
CA ILE A 194 -1.99 8.34 1.51
C ILE A 194 -0.77 7.43 1.35
N ILE A 195 -0.29 6.85 2.44
CA ILE A 195 0.86 5.96 2.43
C ILE A 195 0.48 4.62 3.03
N VAL A 196 0.58 3.56 2.25
CA VAL A 196 0.35 2.18 2.68
C VAL A 196 1.69 1.47 2.73
N ILE A 197 2.12 1.08 3.93
CA ILE A 197 3.34 0.30 4.13
C ILE A 197 2.96 -1.17 4.29
N LEU A 198 3.57 -2.04 3.47
CA LEU A 198 3.37 -3.48 3.50
C LEU A 198 4.71 -4.15 3.80
N SER A 199 4.89 -4.62 5.03
CA SER A 199 6.14 -5.20 5.54
C SER A 199 5.86 -6.14 6.71
N ASP A 200 6.79 -6.99 7.06
CA ASP A 200 6.77 -7.75 8.31
C ASP A 200 7.29 -6.95 9.51
N LEU A 201 7.83 -5.74 9.27
CA LEU A 201 8.37 -4.81 10.27
C LEU A 201 9.52 -5.39 11.11
N HIS A 202 10.33 -6.25 10.54
CA HIS A 202 11.50 -6.81 11.25
C HIS A 202 12.67 -5.83 11.36
N GLU A 203 12.73 -4.80 10.51
CA GLU A 203 13.76 -3.77 10.58
C GLU A 203 13.60 -2.90 11.83
N ALA A 204 14.68 -2.77 12.59
CA ALA A 204 14.72 -1.90 13.75
C ALA A 204 14.48 -0.43 13.34
N GLY A 205 13.51 0.23 13.99
CA GLY A 205 13.15 1.63 13.69
C GLY A 205 12.11 1.80 12.57
N ALA A 206 11.64 0.71 11.93
CA ALA A 206 10.60 0.77 10.89
C ALA A 206 9.30 1.43 11.42
N ALA A 207 8.83 1.01 12.59
CA ALA A 207 7.65 1.58 13.24
C ALA A 207 7.82 3.08 13.55
N HIS A 208 9.00 3.48 14.04
CA HIS A 208 9.32 4.89 14.29
C HIS A 208 9.32 5.71 12.99
N SER A 209 9.90 5.19 11.93
CA SER A 209 9.92 5.87 10.62
C SER A 209 8.52 6.03 10.03
N ALA A 210 7.65 5.05 10.20
CA ALA A 210 6.23 5.14 9.82
C ALA A 210 5.50 6.23 10.64
N ALA A 211 5.79 6.33 11.95
CA ALA A 211 5.24 7.36 12.83
C ALA A 211 5.66 8.78 12.43
N LEU A 212 6.89 8.96 11.95
CA LEU A 212 7.35 10.26 11.41
C LEU A 212 6.59 10.67 10.15
N LEU A 213 6.28 9.73 9.25
CA LEU A 213 5.44 10.01 8.09
C LEU A 213 4.00 10.38 8.48
N ALA A 214 3.46 9.76 9.53
CA ALA A 214 2.10 9.98 9.98
C ALA A 214 1.85 11.40 10.54
N GLN A 215 2.90 12.16 10.83
CA GLN A 215 2.79 13.55 11.24
C GLN A 215 2.30 14.48 10.11
N GLU A 216 2.60 14.13 8.86
CA GLU A 216 2.34 14.97 7.68
C GLU A 216 1.38 14.30 6.69
N HIS A 217 1.27 12.97 6.73
CA HIS A 217 0.57 12.16 5.75
C HIS A 217 -0.41 11.18 6.43
N GLU A 218 -1.30 10.59 5.65
CA GLU A 218 -2.19 9.52 6.13
C GLU A 218 -1.48 8.17 5.98
N VAL A 219 -0.99 7.61 7.08
CA VAL A 219 -0.20 6.37 7.06
C VAL A 219 -1.01 5.19 7.58
N ALA A 220 -1.01 4.12 6.81
CA ALA A 220 -1.50 2.81 7.22
C ALA A 220 -0.39 1.77 7.06
N VAL A 221 -0.18 0.97 8.09
CA VAL A 221 0.72 -0.18 8.05
C VAL A 221 -0.10 -1.45 7.98
N VAL A 222 0.08 -2.20 6.90
CA VAL A 222 -0.39 -3.58 6.77
C VAL A 222 0.79 -4.49 7.07
N GLN A 223 0.89 -4.90 8.33
CA GLN A 223 1.92 -5.85 8.74
C GLN A 223 1.54 -7.24 8.29
N VAL A 224 2.48 -7.93 7.65
CA VAL A 224 2.31 -9.31 7.18
C VAL A 224 3.16 -10.24 8.02
N GLN A 225 2.55 -11.27 8.60
CA GLN A 225 3.21 -12.20 9.50
C GLN A 225 2.98 -13.64 9.06
N ASP A 226 3.99 -14.47 9.16
CA ASP A 226 3.84 -15.92 9.00
C ASP A 226 3.54 -16.58 10.36
N PRO A 227 2.64 -17.58 10.43
CA PRO A 227 2.35 -18.28 11.68
C PRO A 227 3.58 -18.87 12.38
N ALA A 228 4.60 -19.30 11.63
CA ALA A 228 5.85 -19.81 12.18
C ALA A 228 6.68 -18.76 12.93
N GLU A 229 6.47 -17.47 12.67
CA GLU A 229 7.16 -16.37 13.38
C GLU A 229 6.60 -16.17 14.80
N VAL A 230 5.35 -16.56 15.02
CA VAL A 230 4.69 -16.44 16.32
C VAL A 230 5.01 -17.61 17.22
N SER A 231 4.93 -18.83 16.67
CA SER A 231 5.21 -20.05 17.42
C SER A 231 5.66 -21.15 16.47
N LEU A 232 6.87 -21.63 16.67
CA LEU A 232 7.31 -22.86 16.01
C LEU A 232 6.72 -24.06 16.75
N PRO A 233 5.96 -24.93 16.08
CA PRO A 233 5.43 -26.12 16.70
C PRO A 233 6.59 -27.08 17.05
N GLY A 234 6.65 -27.50 18.30
CA GLY A 234 7.64 -28.47 18.78
C GLY A 234 8.41 -28.02 20.02
N GLY A 235 8.90 -28.95 20.80
CA GLY A 235 9.83 -28.71 21.90
C GLY A 235 11.25 -28.98 21.42
N GLY A 236 12.18 -28.05 21.59
CA GLY A 236 13.57 -28.27 21.22
C GLY A 236 14.30 -27.02 20.71
N PHE A 237 15.52 -27.25 20.22
CA PHE A 237 16.33 -26.22 19.58
C PHE A 237 16.22 -26.37 18.06
N LEU A 238 15.96 -25.26 17.39
CA LEU A 238 15.97 -25.13 15.95
C LEU A 238 17.27 -24.47 15.51
N ARG A 239 17.94 -25.08 14.57
CA ARG A 239 19.00 -24.41 13.78
C ARG A 239 18.34 -23.80 12.57
N ALA A 240 18.48 -22.51 12.43
CA ALA A 240 17.96 -21.75 11.31
C ALA A 240 19.04 -20.79 10.79
N GLN A 241 18.80 -20.23 9.63
CA GLN A 241 19.64 -19.23 9.01
C GLN A 241 18.82 -17.97 8.78
N GLU A 242 19.36 -16.82 9.13
CA GLU A 242 18.72 -15.54 8.91
C GLU A 242 18.61 -15.26 7.39
N ALA A 243 17.41 -14.97 6.91
CA ALA A 243 17.14 -14.86 5.48
C ALA A 243 17.93 -13.73 4.80
N GLU A 244 18.19 -12.63 5.50
CA GLU A 244 18.82 -11.45 4.94
C GLU A 244 20.36 -11.50 5.02
N THR A 245 20.91 -12.00 6.09
CA THR A 245 22.37 -11.98 6.34
C THR A 245 23.04 -13.32 6.13
N GLY A 246 22.26 -14.39 6.02
CA GLY A 246 22.78 -15.77 5.93
C GLY A 246 23.41 -16.26 7.23
N ARG A 247 23.30 -15.55 8.34
CA ARG A 247 23.91 -15.94 9.62
C ARG A 247 23.16 -17.12 10.27
N PRO A 248 23.85 -18.20 10.60
CA PRO A 248 23.22 -19.30 11.32
C PRO A 248 22.90 -18.88 12.75
N PHE A 249 21.72 -19.22 13.24
CA PHE A 249 21.34 -19.04 14.63
C PHE A 249 20.66 -20.29 15.18
N THR A 250 20.67 -20.42 16.50
CA THR A 250 19.96 -21.49 17.20
C THR A 250 18.91 -20.86 18.10
N ALA A 251 17.66 -21.21 17.92
CA ALA A 251 16.54 -20.69 18.71
C ALA A 251 15.79 -21.83 19.39
N ARG A 252 15.23 -21.54 20.56
CA ARG A 252 14.24 -22.44 21.19
C ARG A 252 12.92 -22.32 20.45
N ALA A 253 12.27 -23.45 20.16
CA ALA A 253 11.02 -23.54 19.41
C ALA A 253 9.83 -22.73 20.00
N ARG A 254 9.91 -22.25 21.24
CA ARG A 254 8.90 -21.41 21.91
C ARG A 254 9.24 -19.92 21.98
N ARG A 255 10.35 -19.47 21.41
CA ARG A 255 10.72 -18.05 21.48
C ARG A 255 9.94 -17.28 20.43
N GLN A 256 9.16 -16.32 20.89
CA GLN A 256 8.53 -15.34 20.02
C GLN A 256 9.63 -14.53 19.30
N MET A 257 9.66 -14.58 17.98
CA MET A 257 10.72 -13.95 17.19
C MET A 257 10.55 -12.44 17.06
N VAL A 258 9.32 -11.97 17.20
CA VAL A 258 8.94 -10.55 17.05
C VAL A 258 8.18 -10.09 18.29
N ASP A 259 8.57 -8.96 18.86
CA ASP A 259 7.82 -8.32 19.95
C ASP A 259 6.64 -7.52 19.37
N GLN A 260 5.57 -8.24 19.06
CA GLN A 260 4.37 -7.68 18.45
C GLN A 260 3.75 -6.55 19.28
N LEU A 261 3.74 -6.68 20.62
CA LEU A 261 3.17 -5.67 21.51
C LEU A 261 3.94 -4.36 21.46
N LYS A 262 5.25 -4.45 21.32
CA LYS A 262 6.11 -3.26 21.16
C LYS A 262 5.82 -2.55 19.85
N ILE A 263 5.77 -3.28 18.74
CA ILE A 263 5.44 -2.73 17.40
C ILE A 263 4.09 -2.03 17.44
N GLU A 264 3.05 -2.69 17.94
CA GLU A 264 1.70 -2.12 18.04
C GLU A 264 1.65 -0.86 18.91
N SER A 265 2.38 -0.89 20.03
CA SER A 265 2.48 0.28 20.92
C SER A 265 3.16 1.46 20.25
N GLU A 266 4.26 1.23 19.53
CA GLU A 266 5.01 2.28 18.82
C GLU A 266 4.17 2.90 17.69
N LEU A 267 3.53 2.08 16.87
CA LEU A 267 2.67 2.55 15.78
C LEU A 267 1.47 3.35 16.31
N ARG A 268 0.80 2.85 17.37
CA ARG A 268 -0.33 3.54 18.01
C ARG A 268 0.07 4.90 18.60
N LYS A 269 1.20 4.96 19.28
CA LYS A 269 1.74 6.23 19.83
C LYS A 269 2.08 7.22 18.73
N GLY A 270 2.53 6.73 17.58
CA GLY A 270 2.84 7.53 16.39
C GLY A 270 1.61 7.95 15.58
N GLY A 271 0.40 7.57 15.97
CA GLY A 271 -0.82 7.87 15.20
C GLY A 271 -0.92 7.11 13.89
N VAL A 272 -0.21 6.00 13.76
CA VAL A 272 -0.22 5.13 12.58
C VAL A 272 -1.32 4.09 12.72
N ASP A 273 -2.16 3.96 11.70
CA ASP A 273 -3.14 2.89 11.64
C ASP A 273 -2.47 1.57 11.27
N HIS A 274 -2.73 0.55 12.06
CA HIS A 274 -2.06 -0.73 11.95
C HIS A 274 -3.04 -1.89 11.76
N LEU A 275 -2.78 -2.72 10.75
CA LEU A 275 -3.50 -3.95 10.47
C LEU A 275 -2.51 -5.12 10.39
N LEU A 276 -2.71 -6.13 11.23
CA LEU A 276 -1.96 -7.39 11.17
C LEU A 276 -2.71 -8.43 10.33
N LEU A 277 -2.06 -8.89 9.25
CA LEU A 277 -2.50 -10.00 8.41
C LEU A 277 -1.56 -11.19 8.57
N ARG A 278 -2.14 -12.41 8.63
CA ARG A 278 -1.35 -13.64 8.66
C ARG A 278 -1.51 -14.43 7.38
N THR A 279 -0.41 -15.01 6.92
CA THR A 279 -0.42 -15.92 5.78
C THR A 279 -1.30 -17.14 6.11
N GLY A 280 -2.03 -17.63 5.11
CA GLY A 280 -2.94 -18.77 5.29
C GLY A 280 -4.29 -18.46 5.95
N GLU A 281 -4.52 -17.23 6.44
CA GLU A 281 -5.80 -16.81 7.00
C GLU A 281 -6.64 -15.99 5.98
N PRO A 282 -7.99 -16.07 6.07
CA PRO A 282 -8.86 -15.16 5.32
C PRO A 282 -8.66 -13.72 5.76
N TYR A 283 -8.27 -12.83 4.86
CA TYR A 283 -7.92 -11.44 5.19
C TYR A 283 -8.88 -10.38 4.67
N LEU A 284 -9.73 -10.71 3.70
CA LEU A 284 -10.60 -9.73 3.02
C LEU A 284 -11.51 -8.96 3.97
N HIS A 285 -12.15 -9.66 4.91
CA HIS A 285 -13.04 -9.02 5.89
C HIS A 285 -12.29 -8.11 6.86
N LYS A 286 -11.08 -8.52 7.30
CA LYS A 286 -10.20 -7.70 8.14
C LYS A 286 -9.79 -6.42 7.41
N LEU A 287 -9.41 -6.54 6.15
CA LEU A 287 -9.00 -5.43 5.29
C LEU A 287 -10.15 -4.44 5.06
N ARG A 288 -11.34 -4.94 4.71
CA ARG A 288 -12.55 -4.10 4.57
C ARG A 288 -12.90 -3.35 5.85
N HIS A 289 -12.93 -4.06 6.98
CA HIS A 289 -13.25 -3.45 8.27
C HIS A 289 -12.23 -2.37 8.64
N PHE A 290 -10.95 -2.64 8.47
CA PHE A 290 -9.87 -1.71 8.75
C PHE A 290 -10.00 -0.39 7.98
N PHE A 291 -10.22 -0.44 6.67
CA PHE A 291 -10.33 0.77 5.87
C PHE A 291 -11.70 1.48 6.03
N ARG A 292 -12.76 0.77 6.43
CA ARG A 292 -14.05 1.39 6.78
C ARG A 292 -14.03 2.11 8.12
N SER A 293 -13.44 1.52 9.14
CA SER A 293 -13.41 2.09 10.50
C SER A 293 -12.65 3.41 10.57
N ARG A 294 -11.70 3.65 9.68
CA ARG A 294 -10.96 4.93 9.56
C ARG A 294 -11.85 6.12 9.20
N THR A 295 -13.01 5.89 8.62
CA THR A 295 -13.98 6.93 8.29
C THR A 295 -14.63 7.52 9.56
N ALA A 296 -14.80 6.70 10.59
CA ALA A 296 -15.48 7.10 11.81
C ALA A 296 -14.58 7.87 12.80
N SER A 297 -13.26 7.65 12.75
CA SER A 297 -12.32 8.20 13.74
C SER A 297 -11.70 9.56 13.36
N GLY A 298 -11.94 10.06 12.15
CA GLY A 298 -11.37 11.32 11.61
C GLY A 298 -12.14 12.60 11.93
N GLY A 299 -13.11 12.57 12.83
CA GLY A 299 -13.99 13.69 13.17
C GLY A 299 -13.55 14.57 14.36
N GLY A 300 -12.28 14.53 14.74
CA GLY A 300 -11.82 15.31 15.86
C GLY A 300 -10.31 15.52 15.88
N ARG A 301 -9.81 16.45 15.10
CA ARG A 301 -8.61 17.26 15.38
C ARG A 301 -8.57 18.45 14.45
#